data_6381063c776881de3dae693c9aad7a83
#
_entry.id   6381063c776881de3dae693c9aad7a83
#
_cell.length_a   1.000
_cell.length_b   1.000
_cell.length_c   1.000
_cell.angle_alpha   90.00
_cell.angle_beta   90.00
_cell.angle_gamma   90.00
#
_symmetry.space_group_name_H-M   'P 1'
#
loop_
_entity.id
_entity.type
_entity.pdbx_description
1 polymer ?
#
loop_
_entity_poly.entity_id
_entity_poly.type
_entity_poly.pdbx_seq_one_letter_code
_entity_poly.pdbx_strand_id
1 'polypeptide(L)'
;MKTPGFNEQQLEKVKTHPGFIAALDQSGGSTPGALRVYGIKESAWSNEDEMFALVHQMRTRVITSPSFTGERIIAAILFENTMDRDIESRPTADYLWNVKQVVPFLKVDQGLEAEEDGVQLMRPMPALAELLAKAKAKHIFGTKMRSVIKQANAAGIKSIVNQQFEVAGQILAAGLLPIVEPEVDIHCPEKGKSEELLKAAILEKLDKLTANQFVMLKLTLPEQDDFYSELIRHPRVVRVVALSGGYSQEDADARLRRDHGMVASFSRALLEGLSAQQSDAEFNAVLERSIQSIFDASNAKQSVIEQSDGKSDDRSL
;
A
#
# COMPACT_ATOMS: atom_id res chain seq x y z
N MET A 1 2.10 2.17 -25.31
CA MET A 1 2.17 0.69 -25.34
C MET A 1 0.95 0.15 -24.64
N LYS A 2 0.13 -0.66 -25.28
CA LYS A 2 -0.99 -1.34 -24.60
C LYS A 2 -0.40 -2.42 -23.70
N THR A 3 -0.59 -2.28 -22.40
CA THR A 3 -0.21 -3.31 -21.42
C THR A 3 -1.31 -4.38 -21.44
N PRO A 4 -1.04 -5.60 -21.89
CA PRO A 4 -2.10 -6.61 -22.00
C PRO A 4 -2.67 -6.93 -20.61
N GLY A 5 -3.98 -6.75 -20.42
CA GLY A 5 -4.75 -7.28 -19.31
C GLY A 5 -5.13 -6.32 -18.19
N PHE A 6 -4.55 -5.11 -18.09
CA PHE A 6 -4.95 -4.12 -17.08
C PHE A 6 -6.04 -3.18 -17.59
N ASN A 7 -6.89 -2.69 -16.66
CA ASN A 7 -7.76 -1.57 -16.93
C ASN A 7 -6.89 -0.31 -17.12
N GLU A 8 -6.90 0.26 -18.33
CA GLU A 8 -6.03 1.39 -18.70
C GLU A 8 -6.28 2.64 -17.85
N GLN A 9 -7.53 2.93 -17.50
CA GLN A 9 -7.88 4.10 -16.67
C GLN A 9 -7.37 3.94 -15.23
N GLN A 10 -7.50 2.73 -14.66
CA GLN A 10 -6.99 2.43 -13.32
C GLN A 10 -5.47 2.46 -13.31
N LEU A 11 -4.81 1.91 -14.33
CA LEU A 11 -3.35 1.94 -14.45
C LEU A 11 -2.84 3.38 -14.55
N GLU A 12 -3.43 4.20 -15.41
CA GLU A 12 -3.04 5.60 -15.56
C GLU A 12 -3.21 6.37 -14.25
N LYS A 13 -4.34 6.16 -13.55
CA LYS A 13 -4.58 6.76 -12.24
C LYS A 13 -3.52 6.37 -11.22
N VAL A 14 -3.21 5.08 -11.11
CA VAL A 14 -2.18 4.59 -10.18
C VAL A 14 -0.81 5.16 -10.51
N LYS A 15 -0.51 5.32 -11.79
CA LYS A 15 0.79 5.79 -12.27
C LYS A 15 1.00 7.29 -12.08
N THR A 16 0.01 8.12 -12.40
CA THR A 16 0.22 9.56 -12.58
C THR A 16 -0.57 10.46 -11.64
N HIS A 17 -1.74 9.97 -11.13
CA HIS A 17 -2.63 10.85 -10.37
C HIS A 17 -1.99 11.30 -9.05
N PRO A 18 -2.11 12.58 -8.68
CA PRO A 18 -1.70 13.05 -7.35
C PRO A 18 -2.54 12.39 -6.25
N GLY A 19 -1.93 12.15 -5.09
CA GLY A 19 -2.63 11.54 -3.97
C GLY A 19 -1.85 10.42 -3.29
N PHE A 20 -2.55 9.57 -2.55
CA PHE A 20 -1.96 8.50 -1.77
C PHE A 20 -2.81 7.21 -1.82
N ILE A 21 -2.32 6.11 -1.24
CA ILE A 21 -3.02 4.83 -1.16
C ILE A 21 -3.51 4.60 0.27
N ALA A 22 -4.81 4.40 0.44
CA ALA A 22 -5.41 4.03 1.73
C ALA A 22 -5.19 2.54 2.00
N ALA A 23 -4.42 2.19 3.05
CA ALA A 23 -4.20 0.81 3.43
C ALA A 23 -5.26 0.38 4.47
N LEU A 24 -6.31 -0.30 4.00
CA LEU A 24 -7.44 -0.79 4.79
C LEU A 24 -7.42 -2.32 4.95
N ASP A 25 -6.23 -2.90 4.94
CA ASP A 25 -5.98 -4.33 4.84
C ASP A 25 -5.51 -5.00 6.15
N GLN A 26 -5.72 -4.37 7.31
CA GLN A 26 -5.44 -5.01 8.59
C GLN A 26 -6.18 -6.34 8.67
N SER A 27 -5.48 -7.41 9.04
CA SER A 27 -5.99 -8.78 9.03
C SER A 27 -5.37 -9.64 10.13
N GLY A 28 -5.99 -10.79 10.40
CA GLY A 28 -5.49 -11.77 11.35
C GLY A 28 -5.29 -11.18 12.76
N GLY A 29 -4.15 -11.44 13.36
CA GLY A 29 -3.83 -11.01 14.73
C GLY A 29 -3.82 -9.49 14.96
N SER A 30 -3.78 -8.66 13.93
CA SER A 30 -3.87 -7.19 14.04
C SER A 30 -5.31 -6.67 14.09
N THR A 31 -6.29 -7.49 13.73
CA THR A 31 -7.71 -7.10 13.64
C THR A 31 -8.31 -6.70 15.00
N PRO A 32 -8.17 -7.49 16.08
CA PRO A 32 -8.65 -7.10 17.41
C PRO A 32 -8.00 -5.78 17.89
N GLY A 33 -6.70 -5.61 17.60
CA GLY A 33 -5.99 -4.39 17.94
C GLY A 33 -6.53 -3.17 17.20
N ALA A 34 -6.86 -3.29 15.93
CA ALA A 34 -7.45 -2.21 15.12
C ALA A 34 -8.84 -1.81 15.66
N LEU A 35 -9.69 -2.79 15.98
CA LEU A 35 -10.99 -2.51 16.57
C LEU A 35 -10.88 -1.85 17.94
N ARG A 36 -9.93 -2.28 18.77
CA ARG A 36 -9.67 -1.68 20.09
C ARG A 36 -9.25 -0.20 19.97
N VAL A 37 -8.34 0.11 19.04
CA VAL A 37 -7.93 1.49 18.75
C VAL A 37 -9.11 2.31 18.24
N TYR A 38 -9.99 1.71 17.46
CA TYR A 38 -11.24 2.32 16.99
C TYR A 38 -12.30 2.47 18.10
N GLY A 39 -12.03 2.00 19.31
CA GLY A 39 -12.93 2.13 20.49
C GLY A 39 -13.97 1.02 20.62
N ILE A 40 -13.80 -0.10 19.91
CA ILE A 40 -14.64 -1.30 20.04
C ILE A 40 -13.93 -2.31 20.93
N LYS A 41 -14.57 -2.66 22.05
CA LYS A 41 -14.03 -3.61 23.04
C LYS A 41 -14.12 -5.04 22.52
N GLU A 42 -13.22 -5.92 22.97
CA GLU A 42 -13.22 -7.35 22.61
C GLU A 42 -14.52 -8.09 23.03
N SER A 43 -15.23 -7.58 24.04
CA SER A 43 -16.55 -8.10 24.43
C SER A 43 -17.68 -7.80 23.43
N ALA A 44 -17.41 -7.07 22.37
CA ALA A 44 -18.39 -6.72 21.32
C ALA A 44 -18.58 -7.83 20.27
N TRP A 45 -17.75 -8.87 20.29
CA TRP A 45 -17.88 -10.03 19.40
C TRP A 45 -17.59 -11.32 20.16
N SER A 46 -18.22 -12.42 19.72
CA SER A 46 -18.10 -13.75 20.33
C SER A 46 -17.35 -14.74 19.40
N ASN A 47 -17.19 -14.41 18.13
CA ASN A 47 -16.56 -15.24 17.12
C ASN A 47 -15.94 -14.37 16.02
N GLU A 48 -15.17 -15.00 15.12
CA GLU A 48 -14.47 -14.30 14.02
C GLU A 48 -15.42 -13.62 13.04
N ASP A 49 -16.56 -14.21 12.73
CA ASP A 49 -17.52 -13.63 11.79
C ASP A 49 -18.11 -12.31 12.31
N GLU A 50 -18.43 -12.25 13.60
CA GLU A 50 -18.87 -11.02 14.26
C GLU A 50 -17.77 -9.97 14.28
N MET A 51 -16.54 -10.38 14.60
CA MET A 51 -15.36 -9.49 14.57
C MET A 51 -15.17 -8.92 13.17
N PHE A 52 -15.20 -9.74 12.12
CA PHE A 52 -15.06 -9.27 10.74
C PHE A 52 -16.24 -8.43 10.27
N ALA A 53 -17.44 -8.64 10.80
CA ALA A 53 -18.57 -7.75 10.53
C ALA A 53 -18.32 -6.34 11.10
N LEU A 54 -17.80 -6.23 12.32
CA LEU A 54 -17.42 -4.94 12.93
C LEU A 54 -16.29 -4.24 12.15
N VAL A 55 -15.29 -5.00 11.70
CA VAL A 55 -14.22 -4.46 10.85
C VAL A 55 -14.79 -3.93 9.53
N HIS A 56 -15.70 -4.67 8.92
CA HIS A 56 -16.34 -4.20 7.70
C HIS A 56 -17.18 -2.93 7.92
N GLN A 57 -17.91 -2.82 9.03
CA GLN A 57 -18.63 -1.61 9.41
C GLN A 57 -17.67 -0.41 9.57
N MET A 58 -16.56 -0.60 10.27
CA MET A 58 -15.52 0.42 10.41
C MET A 58 -14.98 0.88 9.04
N ARG A 59 -14.62 -0.06 8.16
CA ARG A 59 -14.11 0.22 6.82
C ARG A 59 -15.17 0.88 5.94
N THR A 60 -16.40 0.42 6.01
CA THR A 60 -17.54 1.03 5.30
C THR A 60 -17.69 2.48 5.70
N ARG A 61 -17.65 2.80 7.01
CA ARG A 61 -17.75 4.18 7.49
C ARG A 61 -16.62 5.06 6.96
N VAL A 62 -15.40 4.53 6.87
CA VAL A 62 -14.26 5.25 6.25
C VAL A 62 -14.50 5.46 4.75
N ILE A 63 -14.85 4.40 4.01
CA ILE A 63 -15.00 4.45 2.55
C ILE A 63 -16.20 5.31 2.12
N THR A 64 -17.30 5.28 2.87
CA THR A 64 -18.50 6.07 2.54
C THR A 64 -18.37 7.54 2.94
N SER A 65 -17.42 7.90 3.79
CA SER A 65 -17.17 9.30 4.17
C SER A 65 -17.07 10.22 2.95
N PRO A 66 -17.67 11.43 2.98
CA PRO A 66 -17.53 12.41 1.91
C PRO A 66 -16.07 12.77 1.58
N SER A 67 -15.18 12.70 2.58
CA SER A 67 -13.76 12.99 2.43
C SER A 67 -12.99 11.91 1.65
N PHE A 68 -13.51 10.68 1.62
CA PHE A 68 -12.87 9.55 0.96
C PHE A 68 -13.23 9.54 -0.52
N THR A 69 -12.46 10.23 -1.34
CA THR A 69 -12.68 10.39 -2.78
C THR A 69 -11.42 10.16 -3.60
N GLY A 70 -11.60 9.81 -4.87
CA GLY A 70 -10.52 9.62 -5.83
C GLY A 70 -9.77 10.90 -6.22
N GLU A 71 -10.18 12.06 -5.73
CA GLU A 71 -9.41 13.32 -5.91
C GLU A 71 -8.11 13.32 -5.10
N ARG A 72 -8.13 12.67 -3.93
CA ARG A 72 -6.97 12.62 -3.01
C ARG A 72 -6.48 11.20 -2.74
N ILE A 73 -7.33 10.19 -2.98
CA ILE A 73 -7.01 8.79 -2.74
C ILE A 73 -6.93 8.06 -4.08
N ILE A 74 -5.74 7.62 -4.45
CA ILE A 74 -5.47 6.94 -5.71
C ILE A 74 -6.07 5.54 -5.69
N ALA A 75 -5.82 4.81 -4.59
CA ALA A 75 -6.20 3.42 -4.44
C ALA A 75 -6.50 3.07 -2.97
N ALA A 76 -7.18 1.96 -2.75
CA ALA A 76 -7.37 1.36 -1.43
C ALA A 76 -6.96 -0.11 -1.45
N ILE A 77 -6.19 -0.54 -0.43
CA ILE A 77 -5.81 -1.93 -0.26
C ILE A 77 -6.83 -2.57 0.70
N LEU A 78 -7.51 -3.60 0.23
CA LEU A 78 -8.53 -4.33 0.97
C LEU A 78 -7.97 -5.64 1.54
N PHE A 79 -8.61 -6.17 2.56
CA PHE A 79 -8.51 -7.55 2.98
C PHE A 79 -9.63 -8.38 2.33
N GLU A 80 -9.42 -9.69 2.15
CA GLU A 80 -10.35 -10.60 1.45
C GLU A 80 -11.78 -10.50 2.01
N ASN A 81 -11.92 -10.54 3.32
CA ASN A 81 -13.22 -10.45 3.98
C ASN A 81 -13.98 -9.14 3.65
N THR A 82 -13.26 -8.03 3.41
CA THR A 82 -13.87 -6.76 2.96
C THR A 82 -14.22 -6.81 1.48
N MET A 83 -13.36 -7.41 0.65
CA MET A 83 -13.63 -7.60 -0.78
C MET A 83 -14.89 -8.46 -1.01
N ASP A 84 -15.14 -9.44 -0.15
CA ASP A 84 -16.28 -10.35 -0.28
C ASP A 84 -17.63 -9.75 0.14
N ARG A 85 -17.62 -8.60 0.77
CA ARG A 85 -18.81 -7.91 1.28
C ARG A 85 -19.20 -6.74 0.40
N ASP A 86 -20.40 -6.24 0.63
CA ASP A 86 -20.96 -5.11 -0.10
C ASP A 86 -20.91 -3.82 0.73
N ILE A 87 -20.80 -2.69 0.03
CA ILE A 87 -21.02 -1.34 0.55
C ILE A 87 -22.19 -0.74 -0.23
N GLU A 88 -23.23 -0.31 0.48
CA GLU A 88 -24.46 0.24 -0.14
C GLU A 88 -25.04 -0.67 -1.25
N SER A 89 -25.11 -1.99 -0.95
CA SER A 89 -25.61 -3.04 -1.86
C SER A 89 -24.81 -3.19 -3.17
N ARG A 90 -23.54 -2.81 -3.18
CA ARG A 90 -22.58 -2.99 -4.30
C ARG A 90 -21.35 -3.72 -3.81
N PRO A 91 -20.76 -4.64 -4.58
CA PRO A 91 -19.47 -5.20 -4.25
C PRO A 91 -18.45 -4.11 -3.89
N THR A 92 -17.68 -4.31 -2.82
CA THR A 92 -16.80 -3.27 -2.28
C THR A 92 -15.83 -2.70 -3.33
N ALA A 93 -15.27 -3.53 -4.20
CA ALA A 93 -14.37 -3.07 -5.25
C ALA A 93 -15.10 -2.19 -6.30
N ASP A 94 -16.33 -2.55 -6.65
CA ASP A 94 -17.17 -1.77 -7.57
C ASP A 94 -17.58 -0.43 -6.93
N TYR A 95 -17.90 -0.43 -5.66
CA TYR A 95 -18.18 0.83 -4.93
C TYR A 95 -16.97 1.75 -4.94
N LEU A 96 -15.78 1.22 -4.64
CA LEU A 96 -14.54 1.99 -4.66
C LEU A 96 -14.29 2.62 -6.03
N TRP A 97 -14.37 1.84 -7.11
CA TRP A 97 -14.06 2.38 -8.43
C TRP A 97 -15.20 3.23 -9.01
N ASN A 98 -16.44 2.73 -9.00
CA ASN A 98 -17.54 3.39 -9.72
C ASN A 98 -18.14 4.57 -8.95
N VAL A 99 -18.07 4.57 -7.60
CA VAL A 99 -18.64 5.65 -6.77
C VAL A 99 -17.55 6.61 -6.27
N LYS A 100 -16.45 6.06 -5.74
CA LYS A 100 -15.39 6.85 -5.12
C LYS A 100 -14.24 7.20 -6.06
N GLN A 101 -14.17 6.56 -7.23
CA GLN A 101 -13.06 6.70 -8.18
C GLN A 101 -11.70 6.31 -7.57
N VAL A 102 -11.69 5.33 -6.67
CA VAL A 102 -10.52 4.79 -5.96
C VAL A 102 -10.21 3.39 -6.48
N VAL A 103 -8.97 3.13 -6.87
CA VAL A 103 -8.56 1.85 -7.47
C VAL A 103 -8.47 0.76 -6.39
N PRO A 104 -9.18 -0.40 -6.54
CA PRO A 104 -9.17 -1.45 -5.54
C PRO A 104 -7.98 -2.39 -5.68
N PHE A 105 -7.25 -2.60 -4.59
CA PHE A 105 -6.20 -3.61 -4.43
C PHE A 105 -6.58 -4.61 -3.33
N LEU A 106 -6.00 -5.81 -3.38
CA LEU A 106 -6.23 -6.87 -2.41
C LEU A 106 -4.93 -7.31 -1.74
N LYS A 107 -4.90 -7.41 -0.41
CA LYS A 107 -3.86 -8.11 0.33
C LYS A 107 -4.00 -9.62 0.11
N VAL A 108 -2.92 -10.28 -0.37
CA VAL A 108 -2.92 -11.71 -0.67
C VAL A 108 -2.08 -12.55 0.28
N ASP A 109 -1.11 -11.96 0.99
CA ASP A 109 -0.29 -12.71 1.94
C ASP A 109 -1.12 -13.23 3.12
N GLN A 110 -0.76 -14.42 3.60
CA GLN A 110 -1.42 -15.12 4.71
C GLN A 110 -0.69 -14.95 6.05
N GLY A 111 0.03 -13.83 6.20
CA GLY A 111 0.87 -13.54 7.36
C GLY A 111 2.32 -13.98 7.17
N LEU A 112 3.08 -13.94 8.27
CA LEU A 112 4.52 -14.12 8.27
C LEU A 112 4.91 -15.44 8.94
N GLU A 113 6.00 -16.04 8.45
CA GLU A 113 6.72 -17.12 9.11
C GLU A 113 7.45 -16.62 10.36
N ALA A 114 8.02 -17.54 11.13
CA ALA A 114 8.95 -17.21 12.20
C ALA A 114 10.17 -16.46 11.64
N GLU A 115 10.81 -15.67 12.48
CA GLU A 115 12.05 -14.97 12.09
C GLU A 115 13.18 -15.99 11.88
N GLU A 116 13.81 -15.93 10.71
CA GLU A 116 15.01 -16.68 10.36
C GLU A 116 15.93 -15.76 9.55
N ASP A 117 17.24 -15.84 9.77
CA ASP A 117 18.23 -14.98 9.09
C ASP A 117 17.90 -13.47 9.16
N GLY A 118 17.30 -13.03 10.28
CA GLY A 118 16.96 -11.62 10.51
C GLY A 118 15.80 -11.12 9.66
N VAL A 119 14.99 -12.03 9.08
CA VAL A 119 13.83 -11.70 8.25
C VAL A 119 12.64 -12.59 8.57
N GLN A 120 11.45 -12.14 8.17
CA GLN A 120 10.23 -12.94 8.19
C GLN A 120 9.66 -13.03 6.78
N LEU A 121 9.73 -14.22 6.20
CA LEU A 121 9.11 -14.53 4.92
C LEU A 121 7.57 -14.58 5.02
N MET A 122 6.89 -14.49 3.89
CA MET A 122 5.47 -14.79 3.83
C MET A 122 5.23 -16.29 4.05
N ARG A 123 4.16 -16.63 4.77
CA ARG A 123 3.67 -18.00 4.84
C ARG A 123 3.31 -18.52 3.46
N PRO A 124 3.40 -19.85 3.23
CA PRO A 124 2.95 -20.46 1.99
C PRO A 124 1.50 -20.09 1.67
N MET A 125 1.22 -19.86 0.40
CA MET A 125 -0.10 -19.47 -0.11
C MET A 125 -0.61 -20.53 -1.11
N PRO A 126 -0.99 -21.74 -0.67
CA PRO A 126 -1.37 -22.81 -1.57
C PRO A 126 -2.61 -22.50 -2.43
N ALA A 127 -3.51 -21.65 -1.92
CA ALA A 127 -4.71 -21.21 -2.64
C ALA A 127 -4.53 -19.88 -3.39
N LEU A 128 -3.28 -19.43 -3.64
CA LEU A 128 -3.04 -18.14 -4.29
C LEU A 128 -3.72 -18.04 -5.65
N ALA A 129 -3.63 -19.05 -6.49
CA ALA A 129 -4.23 -19.04 -7.84
C ALA A 129 -5.75 -18.86 -7.79
N GLU A 130 -6.43 -19.53 -6.84
CA GLU A 130 -7.87 -19.41 -6.62
C GLU A 130 -8.23 -17.99 -6.13
N LEU A 131 -7.46 -17.46 -5.18
CA LEU A 131 -7.65 -16.11 -4.66
C LEU A 131 -7.46 -15.05 -5.75
N LEU A 132 -6.46 -15.19 -6.62
CA LEU A 132 -6.23 -14.27 -7.74
C LEU A 132 -7.37 -14.34 -8.77
N ALA A 133 -7.88 -15.53 -9.08
CA ALA A 133 -9.03 -15.69 -9.96
C ALA A 133 -10.30 -15.02 -9.37
N LYS A 134 -10.54 -15.22 -8.07
CA LYS A 134 -11.63 -14.58 -7.33
C LYS A 134 -11.49 -13.05 -7.31
N ALA A 135 -10.29 -12.54 -7.03
CA ALA A 135 -9.99 -11.12 -7.01
C ALA A 135 -10.30 -10.48 -8.38
N LYS A 136 -9.86 -11.12 -9.46
CA LYS A 136 -10.13 -10.65 -10.81
C LYS A 136 -11.62 -10.64 -11.14
N ALA A 137 -12.36 -11.70 -10.76
CA ALA A 137 -13.82 -11.78 -10.94
C ALA A 137 -14.57 -10.71 -10.13
N LYS A 138 -13.99 -10.21 -9.04
CA LYS A 138 -14.50 -9.12 -8.21
C LYS A 138 -13.93 -7.74 -8.57
N HIS A 139 -13.35 -7.60 -9.76
CA HIS A 139 -12.85 -6.34 -10.33
C HIS A 139 -11.71 -5.69 -9.50
N ILE A 140 -10.95 -6.48 -8.75
CA ILE A 140 -9.69 -6.02 -8.14
C ILE A 140 -8.68 -5.73 -9.24
N PHE A 141 -7.99 -4.61 -9.13
CA PHE A 141 -6.99 -4.17 -10.11
C PHE A 141 -5.60 -4.78 -9.85
N GLY A 142 -5.23 -4.90 -8.61
CA GLY A 142 -3.92 -5.39 -8.22
C GLY A 142 -3.89 -5.97 -6.82
N THR A 143 -2.73 -6.40 -6.38
CA THR A 143 -2.56 -7.06 -5.09
C THR A 143 -1.43 -6.45 -4.28
N LYS A 144 -1.39 -6.75 -2.98
CA LYS A 144 -0.30 -6.38 -2.07
C LYS A 144 0.10 -7.59 -1.23
N MET A 145 1.40 -7.76 -1.00
CA MET A 145 1.98 -8.81 -0.16
C MET A 145 3.14 -8.26 0.66
N ARG A 146 3.26 -8.71 1.93
CA ARG A 146 4.19 -8.15 2.91
C ARG A 146 5.12 -9.20 3.49
N SER A 147 6.41 -8.88 3.55
CA SER A 147 7.45 -9.56 4.34
C SER A 147 8.15 -8.53 5.24
N VAL A 148 8.93 -8.96 6.23
CA VAL A 148 9.60 -8.05 7.17
C VAL A 148 11.08 -8.36 7.28
N ILE A 149 11.91 -7.31 7.22
CA ILE A 149 13.34 -7.32 7.42
C ILE A 149 13.63 -6.71 8.78
N LYS A 150 14.25 -7.47 9.67
CA LYS A 150 14.56 -7.07 11.06
C LYS A 150 16.03 -6.83 11.31
N GLN A 151 16.90 -7.36 10.45
CA GLN A 151 18.36 -7.22 10.55
C GLN A 151 18.98 -7.08 9.16
N ALA A 152 20.16 -6.47 9.09
CA ALA A 152 20.92 -6.29 7.85
C ALA A 152 21.63 -7.60 7.43
N ASN A 153 20.85 -8.66 7.21
CA ASN A 153 21.35 -9.94 6.73
C ASN A 153 21.12 -10.07 5.22
N ALA A 154 22.19 -10.09 4.46
CA ALA A 154 22.15 -10.11 3.00
C ALA A 154 21.46 -11.38 2.44
N ALA A 155 21.65 -12.55 3.07
CA ALA A 155 21.01 -13.80 2.64
C ALA A 155 19.49 -13.77 2.90
N GLY A 156 19.08 -13.34 4.10
CA GLY A 156 17.67 -13.18 4.46
C GLY A 156 16.96 -12.17 3.58
N ILE A 157 17.55 -10.99 3.35
CA ILE A 157 16.98 -9.95 2.46
C ILE A 157 16.83 -10.48 1.02
N LYS A 158 17.84 -11.20 0.52
CA LYS A 158 17.75 -11.82 -0.80
C LYS A 158 16.64 -12.87 -0.88
N SER A 159 16.42 -13.64 0.19
CA SER A 159 15.34 -14.62 0.28
C SER A 159 13.96 -13.95 0.22
N ILE A 160 13.76 -12.83 0.95
CA ILE A 160 12.54 -12.01 0.86
C ILE A 160 12.29 -11.54 -0.56
N VAL A 161 13.28 -10.90 -1.18
CA VAL A 161 13.13 -10.34 -2.53
C VAL A 161 12.85 -11.45 -3.54
N ASN A 162 13.53 -12.61 -3.43
CA ASN A 162 13.27 -13.77 -4.29
C ASN A 162 11.82 -14.25 -4.16
N GLN A 163 11.34 -14.49 -2.94
CA GLN A 163 9.97 -14.95 -2.69
C GLN A 163 8.94 -13.96 -3.23
N GLN A 164 9.09 -12.68 -2.93
CA GLN A 164 8.11 -11.69 -3.36
C GLN A 164 8.08 -11.52 -4.89
N PHE A 165 9.22 -11.55 -5.58
CA PHE A 165 9.23 -11.46 -7.04
C PHE A 165 8.74 -12.73 -7.73
N GLU A 166 8.93 -13.91 -7.14
CA GLU A 166 8.31 -15.16 -7.61
C GLU A 166 6.79 -15.08 -7.53
N VAL A 167 6.25 -14.66 -6.40
CA VAL A 167 4.80 -14.45 -6.21
C VAL A 167 4.30 -13.34 -7.13
N ALA A 168 5.05 -12.24 -7.31
CA ALA A 168 4.70 -11.17 -8.25
C ALA A 168 4.56 -11.70 -9.69
N GLY A 169 5.40 -12.66 -10.11
CA GLY A 169 5.29 -13.34 -11.40
C GLY A 169 3.95 -14.07 -11.56
N GLN A 170 3.48 -14.76 -10.53
CA GLN A 170 2.17 -15.43 -10.53
C GLN A 170 1.02 -14.43 -10.60
N ILE A 171 1.12 -13.32 -9.87
CA ILE A 171 0.12 -12.23 -9.87
C ILE A 171 0.03 -11.58 -11.26
N LEU A 172 1.17 -11.28 -11.87
CA LEU A 172 1.23 -10.74 -13.23
C LEU A 172 0.64 -11.69 -14.26
N ALA A 173 0.90 -13.00 -14.13
CA ALA A 173 0.32 -14.03 -14.99
C ALA A 173 -1.20 -14.11 -14.88
N ALA A 174 -1.76 -13.81 -13.71
CA ALA A 174 -3.20 -13.68 -13.48
C ALA A 174 -3.80 -12.36 -14.04
N GLY A 175 -2.96 -11.43 -14.52
CA GLY A 175 -3.37 -10.13 -15.06
C GLY A 175 -3.72 -9.11 -13.99
N LEU A 176 -3.07 -9.16 -12.83
CA LEU A 176 -3.18 -8.22 -11.72
C LEU A 176 -1.83 -7.52 -11.49
N LEU A 177 -1.86 -6.27 -11.01
CA LEU A 177 -0.65 -5.50 -10.71
C LEU A 177 -0.17 -5.80 -9.28
N PRO A 178 1.06 -6.34 -9.06
CA PRO A 178 1.56 -6.60 -7.73
C PRO A 178 2.15 -5.35 -7.07
N ILE A 179 1.83 -5.13 -5.79
CA ILE A 179 2.59 -4.28 -4.87
C ILE A 179 3.48 -5.20 -4.03
N VAL A 180 4.78 -5.10 -4.22
CA VAL A 180 5.83 -5.82 -3.50
C VAL A 180 6.18 -5.01 -2.25
N GLU A 181 5.95 -5.57 -1.04
CA GLU A 181 6.14 -4.87 0.25
C GLU A 181 7.17 -5.61 1.14
N PRO A 182 8.48 -5.51 0.84
CA PRO A 182 9.55 -5.96 1.72
C PRO A 182 9.83 -4.88 2.77
N GLU A 183 9.04 -4.84 3.84
CA GLU A 183 9.15 -3.85 4.91
C GLU A 183 10.46 -3.99 5.68
N VAL A 184 11.24 -2.93 5.79
CA VAL A 184 12.32 -2.83 6.79
C VAL A 184 11.70 -2.34 8.09
N ASP A 185 11.81 -3.11 9.17
CA ASP A 185 11.31 -2.73 10.49
C ASP A 185 11.98 -1.41 10.93
N ILE A 186 11.19 -0.43 11.36
CA ILE A 186 11.71 0.87 11.81
C ILE A 186 12.63 0.75 13.03
N HIS A 187 12.54 -0.36 13.77
CA HIS A 187 13.41 -0.69 14.91
C HIS A 187 14.60 -1.58 14.52
N CYS A 188 14.81 -1.85 13.23
CA CYS A 188 15.99 -2.55 12.75
C CYS A 188 17.26 -1.81 13.18
N PRO A 189 18.20 -2.44 13.93
CA PRO A 189 19.39 -1.75 14.45
C PRO A 189 20.28 -1.15 13.36
N GLU A 190 20.31 -1.78 12.17
CA GLU A 190 21.08 -1.35 11.01
C GLU A 190 20.15 -1.03 9.83
N LYS A 191 19.12 -0.20 10.09
CA LYS A 191 18.06 0.09 9.12
C LYS A 191 18.64 0.60 7.79
N GLY A 192 19.51 1.60 7.79
CA GLY A 192 20.13 2.13 6.57
C GLY A 192 20.90 1.07 5.77
N LYS A 193 21.60 0.17 6.46
CA LYS A 193 22.28 -0.95 5.81
C LYS A 193 21.32 -1.96 5.21
N SER A 194 20.23 -2.25 5.91
CA SER A 194 19.16 -3.11 5.39
C SER A 194 18.51 -2.50 4.13
N GLU A 195 18.32 -1.18 4.11
CA GLU A 195 17.80 -0.44 2.94
C GLU A 195 18.73 -0.52 1.73
N GLU A 196 20.06 -0.37 1.94
CA GLU A 196 21.05 -0.54 0.87
C GLU A 196 21.02 -1.95 0.25
N LEU A 197 21.02 -3.00 1.09
CA LEU A 197 20.96 -4.39 0.65
C LEU A 197 19.64 -4.67 -0.09
N LEU A 198 18.53 -4.16 0.45
CA LEU A 198 17.20 -4.32 -0.14
C LEU A 198 17.11 -3.64 -1.51
N LYS A 199 17.56 -2.38 -1.61
CA LYS A 199 17.54 -1.64 -2.88
C LYS A 199 18.33 -2.37 -3.96
N ALA A 200 19.54 -2.83 -3.64
CA ALA A 200 20.37 -3.59 -4.58
C ALA A 200 19.69 -4.89 -5.04
N ALA A 201 19.08 -5.65 -4.12
CA ALA A 201 18.38 -6.89 -4.45
C ALA A 201 17.12 -6.64 -5.29
N ILE A 202 16.38 -5.57 -5.04
CA ILE A 202 15.20 -5.18 -5.84
C ILE A 202 15.64 -4.80 -7.26
N LEU A 203 16.67 -3.97 -7.44
CA LEU A 203 17.18 -3.57 -8.75
C LEU A 203 17.58 -4.79 -9.58
N GLU A 204 18.29 -5.75 -8.99
CA GLU A 204 18.65 -7.01 -9.67
C GLU A 204 17.41 -7.76 -10.21
N LYS A 205 16.28 -7.73 -9.50
CA LYS A 205 15.03 -8.37 -9.95
C LYS A 205 14.29 -7.55 -10.98
N LEU A 206 14.24 -6.24 -10.82
CA LEU A 206 13.58 -5.34 -11.78
C LEU A 206 14.23 -5.42 -13.17
N ASP A 207 15.56 -5.50 -13.23
CA ASP A 207 16.31 -5.65 -14.49
C ASP A 207 16.01 -6.95 -15.25
N LYS A 208 15.52 -7.97 -14.54
CA LYS A 208 15.11 -9.26 -15.13
C LYS A 208 13.66 -9.28 -15.62
N LEU A 209 12.86 -8.26 -15.28
CA LEU A 209 11.48 -8.17 -15.75
C LEU A 209 11.42 -7.82 -17.24
N THR A 210 10.53 -8.49 -17.96
CA THR A 210 10.30 -8.23 -19.39
C THR A 210 9.58 -6.88 -19.60
N ALA A 211 9.54 -6.44 -20.86
CA ALA A 211 8.95 -5.15 -21.25
C ALA A 211 7.47 -4.97 -20.84
N ASN A 212 6.76 -6.06 -20.66
CA ASN A 212 5.32 -6.07 -20.32
C ASN A 212 5.05 -6.39 -18.85
N GLN A 213 6.09 -6.54 -18.02
CA GLN A 213 5.97 -6.82 -16.59
C GLN A 213 6.29 -5.55 -15.79
N PHE A 214 5.38 -5.19 -14.90
CA PHE A 214 5.49 -4.01 -14.06
C PHE A 214 5.11 -4.36 -12.62
N VAL A 215 5.72 -3.68 -11.68
CA VAL A 215 5.40 -3.80 -10.25
C VAL A 215 5.22 -2.42 -9.63
N MET A 216 4.52 -2.37 -8.52
CA MET A 216 4.63 -1.28 -7.55
C MET A 216 5.49 -1.76 -6.38
N LEU A 217 6.17 -0.83 -5.75
CA LEU A 217 6.95 -1.09 -4.55
C LEU A 217 6.33 -0.35 -3.38
N LYS A 218 6.19 -1.02 -2.24
CA LYS A 218 5.79 -0.40 -0.99
C LYS A 218 6.92 -0.60 0.02
N LEU A 219 7.58 0.50 0.37
CA LEU A 219 8.83 0.48 1.12
C LEU A 219 8.67 1.29 2.42
N THR A 220 9.45 0.94 3.42
CA THR A 220 9.57 1.74 4.64
C THR A 220 10.17 3.10 4.28
N LEU A 221 9.67 4.18 4.90
CA LEU A 221 10.29 5.50 4.80
C LEU A 221 11.78 5.40 5.13
N PRO A 222 12.69 5.80 4.24
CA PRO A 222 14.12 5.57 4.39
C PRO A 222 14.75 6.48 5.44
N GLU A 223 15.98 6.14 5.88
CA GLU A 223 16.76 7.01 6.74
C GLU A 223 17.39 8.17 5.98
N GLN A 224 17.81 7.92 4.75
CA GLN A 224 18.40 8.93 3.87
C GLN A 224 17.31 9.47 2.93
N ASP A 225 17.18 10.79 2.86
CA ASP A 225 16.24 11.46 1.95
C ASP A 225 16.53 11.07 0.49
N ASP A 226 15.48 10.87 -0.30
CA ASP A 226 15.54 10.49 -1.72
C ASP A 226 16.26 9.16 -2.04
N PHE A 227 16.44 8.30 -1.02
CA PHE A 227 17.21 7.07 -1.15
C PHE A 227 16.71 6.13 -2.27
N TYR A 228 15.40 6.08 -2.49
CA TYR A 228 14.77 5.21 -3.49
C TYR A 228 14.57 5.87 -4.87
N SER A 229 15.17 7.01 -5.14
CA SER A 229 15.02 7.73 -6.41
C SER A 229 15.36 6.90 -7.65
N GLU A 230 16.32 5.97 -7.55
CA GLU A 230 16.67 5.03 -8.62
C GLU A 230 15.53 4.03 -8.91
N LEU A 231 14.88 3.50 -7.87
CA LEU A 231 13.71 2.63 -8.00
C LEU A 231 12.52 3.38 -8.58
N ILE A 232 12.30 4.64 -8.19
CA ILE A 232 11.22 5.49 -8.69
C ILE A 232 11.36 5.71 -10.20
N ARG A 233 12.59 5.91 -10.69
CA ARG A 233 12.86 6.12 -12.13
C ARG A 233 12.96 4.84 -12.94
N HIS A 234 12.92 3.67 -12.29
CA HIS A 234 13.09 2.39 -12.99
C HIS A 234 11.90 2.09 -13.92
N PRO A 235 12.11 1.73 -15.21
CA PRO A 235 11.05 1.59 -16.21
C PRO A 235 10.06 0.44 -15.93
N ARG A 236 10.36 -0.45 -14.98
CA ARG A 236 9.46 -1.54 -14.53
C ARG A 236 8.69 -1.21 -13.28
N VAL A 237 8.89 -0.05 -12.69
CA VAL A 237 8.19 0.41 -11.49
C VAL A 237 7.10 1.40 -11.90
N VAL A 238 5.86 1.05 -11.60
CA VAL A 238 4.70 1.92 -11.84
C VAL A 238 4.69 3.07 -10.84
N ARG A 239 4.90 2.75 -9.56
CA ARG A 239 4.98 3.73 -8.47
C ARG A 239 5.68 3.13 -7.26
N VAL A 240 6.42 3.95 -6.53
CA VAL A 240 6.93 3.63 -5.20
C VAL A 240 6.05 4.31 -4.16
N VAL A 241 5.57 3.54 -3.19
CA VAL A 241 4.75 4.06 -2.09
C VAL A 241 5.41 3.79 -0.75
N ALA A 242 5.18 4.66 0.23
CA ALA A 242 5.79 4.58 1.55
C ALA A 242 4.82 3.97 2.56
N LEU A 243 5.27 3.01 3.36
CA LEU A 243 4.59 2.59 4.58
C LEU A 243 5.08 3.40 5.79
N SER A 244 4.21 3.63 6.79
CA SER A 244 4.59 4.35 8.01
C SER A 244 5.36 3.50 9.03
N GLY A 245 5.28 2.17 8.96
CA GLY A 245 6.05 1.21 9.78
C GLY A 245 5.83 1.29 11.30
N GLY A 246 5.07 2.27 11.77
CA GLY A 246 4.86 2.55 13.20
C GLY A 246 5.24 3.97 13.62
N TYR A 247 5.79 4.76 12.71
CA TYR A 247 5.89 6.21 12.93
C TYR A 247 4.51 6.82 13.17
N SER A 248 4.43 7.88 13.98
CA SER A 248 3.25 8.74 14.09
C SER A 248 2.87 9.32 12.71
N GLN A 249 1.64 9.82 12.55
CA GLN A 249 1.27 10.48 11.31
C GLN A 249 2.19 11.68 11.01
N GLU A 250 2.48 12.50 12.02
CA GLU A 250 3.34 13.67 11.90
C GLU A 250 4.75 13.31 11.44
N ASP A 251 5.38 12.31 12.07
CA ASP A 251 6.71 11.84 11.69
C ASP A 251 6.74 11.23 10.29
N ALA A 252 5.71 10.42 9.96
CA ALA A 252 5.61 9.80 8.64
C ALA A 252 5.43 10.85 7.54
N ASP A 253 4.56 11.84 7.75
CA ASP A 253 4.34 12.94 6.81
C ASP A 253 5.61 13.81 6.66
N ALA A 254 6.32 14.09 7.77
CA ALA A 254 7.56 14.88 7.74
C ALA A 254 8.68 14.15 6.97
N ARG A 255 8.83 12.82 7.15
CA ARG A 255 9.78 12.01 6.38
C ARG A 255 9.38 11.94 4.92
N LEU A 256 8.11 11.67 4.64
CA LEU A 256 7.60 11.56 3.28
C LEU A 256 7.85 12.83 2.45
N ARG A 257 7.74 14.03 3.05
CA ARG A 257 8.04 15.29 2.36
C ARG A 257 9.50 15.43 1.88
N ARG A 258 10.41 14.66 2.40
CA ARG A 258 11.83 14.65 1.99
C ARG A 258 12.18 13.55 0.99
N ASP A 259 11.20 12.67 0.67
CA ASP A 259 11.37 11.57 -0.28
C ASP A 259 10.64 11.84 -1.59
N HIS A 260 11.30 12.55 -2.50
CA HIS A 260 10.71 13.01 -3.76
C HIS A 260 10.27 11.85 -4.67
N GLY A 261 9.01 11.90 -5.13
CA GLY A 261 8.43 10.89 -6.02
C GLY A 261 7.82 9.66 -5.31
N MET A 262 7.95 9.55 -3.98
CA MET A 262 7.15 8.61 -3.19
C MET A 262 5.81 9.23 -2.83
N VAL A 263 4.76 8.42 -2.70
CA VAL A 263 3.48 8.82 -2.11
C VAL A 263 3.14 7.90 -0.94
N ALA A 264 2.30 8.33 -0.03
CA ALA A 264 1.92 7.51 1.12
C ALA A 264 1.12 6.26 0.74
N SER A 265 1.31 5.18 1.51
CA SER A 265 0.37 4.07 1.63
C SER A 265 0.24 3.73 3.12
N PHE A 266 -0.42 4.62 3.85
CA PHE A 266 -0.53 4.56 5.30
C PHE A 266 -1.81 3.85 5.73
N SER A 267 -1.71 3.15 6.86
CA SER A 267 -2.82 2.46 7.50
C SER A 267 -3.13 3.10 8.85
N ARG A 268 -2.29 2.88 9.86
CA ARG A 268 -2.51 3.42 11.21
C ARG A 268 -2.56 4.96 11.21
N ALA A 269 -1.67 5.61 10.50
CA ALA A 269 -1.66 7.06 10.40
C ALA A 269 -2.94 7.64 9.77
N LEU A 270 -3.51 6.97 8.75
CA LEU A 270 -4.79 7.39 8.15
C LEU A 270 -5.97 7.29 9.12
N LEU A 271 -5.97 6.28 9.99
CA LEU A 271 -7.08 5.98 10.90
C LEU A 271 -6.88 6.58 12.30
N GLU A 272 -5.81 7.32 12.51
CA GLU A 272 -5.48 7.92 13.81
C GLU A 272 -6.57 8.89 14.24
N GLY A 273 -7.00 8.77 15.51
CA GLY A 273 -8.05 9.60 16.09
C GLY A 273 -9.49 9.29 15.68
N LEU A 274 -9.72 8.30 14.80
CA LEU A 274 -11.06 7.82 14.49
C LEU A 274 -11.59 6.91 15.59
N SER A 275 -12.88 7.07 15.92
CA SER A 275 -13.55 6.25 16.94
C SER A 275 -14.99 5.93 16.57
N ALA A 276 -15.43 4.72 16.99
CA ALA A 276 -16.80 4.27 16.83
C ALA A 276 -17.82 5.16 17.56
N GLN A 277 -17.40 5.88 18.63
CA GLN A 277 -18.25 6.73 19.45
C GLN A 277 -18.45 8.14 18.88
N GLN A 278 -17.67 8.53 17.87
CA GLN A 278 -17.82 9.83 17.21
C GLN A 278 -19.13 9.91 16.44
N SER A 279 -19.76 11.08 16.46
CA SER A 279 -20.81 11.41 15.49
C SER A 279 -20.25 11.40 14.07
N ASP A 280 -21.10 11.34 13.06
CA ASP A 280 -20.63 11.37 11.66
C ASP A 280 -19.91 12.68 11.32
N ALA A 281 -20.34 13.79 11.88
CA ALA A 281 -19.68 15.08 11.70
C ALA A 281 -18.26 15.09 12.29
N GLU A 282 -18.09 14.60 13.52
CA GLU A 282 -16.79 14.50 14.18
C GLU A 282 -15.87 13.51 13.45
N PHE A 283 -16.40 12.34 13.10
CA PHE A 283 -15.65 11.31 12.35
C PHE A 283 -15.14 11.86 11.02
N ASN A 284 -16.05 12.47 10.23
CA ASN A 284 -15.68 13.04 8.93
C ASN A 284 -14.67 14.19 9.08
N ALA A 285 -14.77 15.02 10.11
CA ALA A 285 -13.82 16.09 10.35
C ALA A 285 -12.42 15.57 10.73
N VAL A 286 -12.33 14.47 11.49
CA VAL A 286 -11.04 13.82 11.81
C VAL A 286 -10.45 13.19 10.56
N LEU A 287 -11.25 12.40 9.84
CA LEU A 287 -10.80 11.72 8.61
C LEU A 287 -10.36 12.71 7.53
N GLU A 288 -11.08 13.83 7.37
CA GLU A 288 -10.74 14.90 6.43
C GLU A 288 -9.36 15.47 6.72
N ARG A 289 -9.05 15.79 8.00
CA ARG A 289 -7.72 16.30 8.38
C ARG A 289 -6.61 15.29 8.09
N SER A 290 -6.83 14.01 8.40
CA SER A 290 -5.84 12.96 8.11
C SER A 290 -5.62 12.81 6.62
N ILE A 291 -6.68 12.75 5.82
CA ILE A 291 -6.60 12.66 4.35
C ILE A 291 -5.85 13.87 3.77
N GLN A 292 -6.19 15.07 4.22
CA GLN A 292 -5.55 16.29 3.72
C GLN A 292 -4.06 16.34 4.07
N SER A 293 -3.67 16.01 5.31
CA SER A 293 -2.28 15.99 5.74
C SER A 293 -1.43 15.00 4.92
N ILE A 294 -1.94 13.77 4.73
CA ILE A 294 -1.26 12.73 3.95
C ILE A 294 -1.19 13.11 2.45
N PHE A 295 -2.25 13.70 1.93
CA PHE A 295 -2.28 14.21 0.55
C PHE A 295 -1.23 15.29 0.34
N ASP A 296 -1.15 16.29 1.22
CA ASP A 296 -0.17 17.37 1.14
C ASP A 296 1.27 16.83 1.26
N ALA A 297 1.51 15.87 2.16
CA ALA A 297 2.81 15.22 2.29
C ALA A 297 3.21 14.44 1.02
N SER A 298 2.26 13.77 0.39
CA SER A 298 2.49 13.01 -0.85
C SER A 298 2.72 13.91 -2.07
N ASN A 299 2.11 15.10 -2.12
CA ASN A 299 2.14 15.97 -3.29
C ASN A 299 3.12 17.16 -3.18
N ALA A 300 3.62 17.47 -2.00
CA ALA A 300 4.61 18.54 -1.80
C ALA A 300 5.86 18.39 -2.69
N LYS A 301 6.07 17.22 -3.25
CA LYS A 301 7.20 16.82 -4.10
C LYS A 301 6.99 17.03 -5.60
N GLN A 302 5.76 17.00 -6.07
CA GLN A 302 5.47 17.10 -7.50
C GLN A 302 5.76 18.51 -8.04
N SER A 303 5.49 19.54 -7.24
CA SER A 303 5.77 20.94 -7.62
C SER A 303 7.26 21.26 -7.76
N VAL A 304 8.14 20.56 -7.05
CA VAL A 304 9.60 20.75 -7.11
C VAL A 304 10.19 20.08 -8.36
N ILE A 305 9.67 18.91 -8.74
CA ILE A 305 10.13 18.19 -9.94
C ILE A 305 9.75 18.93 -11.23
N GLU A 306 8.53 19.45 -11.31
CA GLU A 306 8.09 20.24 -12.48
C GLU A 306 8.89 21.52 -12.66
N GLN A 307 9.32 22.17 -11.58
CA GLN A 307 10.16 23.38 -11.65
C GLN A 307 11.61 23.10 -12.04
N SER A 308 12.15 21.89 -11.81
CA SER A 308 13.51 21.53 -12.21
C SER A 308 13.61 21.13 -13.68
N ASP A 309 12.59 20.48 -14.22
CA ASP A 309 12.56 20.06 -15.61
C ASP A 309 12.22 21.21 -16.59
N GLY A 310 11.56 22.28 -16.11
CA GLY A 310 11.19 23.45 -16.90
C GLY A 310 12.31 24.50 -17.10
N LYS A 311 13.51 24.29 -16.50
CA LYS A 311 14.62 25.27 -16.59
C LYS A 311 15.81 24.85 -17.44
N SER A 312 15.74 23.76 -18.20
CA SER A 312 16.85 23.25 -18.98
C SER A 312 16.80 23.53 -20.51
N ASP A 313 15.85 24.34 -21.02
CA ASP A 313 15.84 24.68 -22.44
C ASP A 313 15.51 26.15 -22.67
N ASP A 314 16.47 27.03 -22.38
CA ASP A 314 16.61 28.32 -23.11
C ASP A 314 18.00 28.93 -22.93
N ARG A 315 19.01 28.33 -23.54
CA ARG A 315 20.26 28.97 -23.90
C ARG A 315 20.88 28.32 -25.13
N SER A 316 20.39 28.68 -26.28
CA SER A 316 21.21 28.69 -27.47
C SER A 316 20.55 29.59 -28.52
N LEU A 317 21.02 30.82 -28.58
CA LEU A 317 21.33 31.59 -29.81
C LEU A 317 22.08 32.84 -29.41
#